data_214a0233c1fe4dc61c8ab077db9b71ff
#
_entry.id   214a0233c1fe4dc61c8ab077db9b71ff
#
_cell.length_a   1.000
_cell.length_b   1.000
_cell.length_c   1.000
_cell.angle_alpha   90.00
_cell.angle_beta   90.00
_cell.angle_gamma   90.00
#
_symmetry.space_group_name_H-M   'P 1'
#
loop_
_entity.id
_entity.type
_entity.pdbx_description
1 polymer ?
#
loop_
_entity_poly.entity_id
_entity_poly.type
_entity_poly.pdbx_seq_one_letter_code
_entity_poly.pdbx_strand_id
1 'polypeptide(L)'
;MKEVSIHVGQRIRLYRKTKNLTIETFAGMIHKSKATVSKYENGDISIDIETLFTIAQALGVPVNQLIDYEEIGEEKGEKGEIIKHNLSKSKYYMYFYDGRRSRIARNVIEVQDGGEDSGVFSANMYASLEDLSNYYQCKLLYHGTMRKGDTFINFNFENQNNKVERMFMYAINSFNNGGRMDGLCCCLSTQPILPACFKFLMVSDILEETDDLKEKLKVSKEDIRLLKKMNMFVVSDHA
;
A
#
# COMPACT_ATOMS: atom_id res chain seq x y z
N MET A 1 -17.63 -8.97 15.97
CA MET A 1 -17.08 -10.29 15.57
C MET A 1 -17.31 -10.65 14.11
N LYS A 2 -18.49 -10.36 13.52
CA LYS A 2 -18.74 -10.66 12.08
C LYS A 2 -17.85 -9.83 11.14
N GLU A 3 -17.53 -8.60 11.50
CA GLU A 3 -16.69 -7.69 10.72
C GLU A 3 -15.25 -8.17 10.61
N VAL A 4 -14.68 -8.70 11.69
CA VAL A 4 -13.34 -9.31 11.69
C VAL A 4 -13.29 -10.48 10.71
N SER A 5 -14.28 -11.37 10.74
CA SER A 5 -14.32 -12.52 9.82
C SER A 5 -14.45 -12.09 8.36
N ILE A 6 -15.22 -11.04 8.08
CA ILE A 6 -15.34 -10.46 6.74
C ILE A 6 -14.00 -9.89 6.28
N HIS A 7 -13.34 -9.11 7.14
CA HIS A 7 -12.03 -8.53 6.83
C HIS A 7 -10.99 -9.60 6.51
N VAL A 8 -10.82 -10.59 7.40
CA VAL A 8 -9.89 -11.70 7.19
C VAL A 8 -10.22 -12.46 5.91
N GLY A 9 -11.50 -12.72 5.66
CA GLY A 9 -11.96 -13.37 4.43
C GLY A 9 -11.60 -12.60 3.17
N GLN A 10 -11.80 -11.28 3.17
CA GLN A 10 -11.41 -10.40 2.07
C GLN A 10 -9.90 -10.42 1.81
N ARG A 11 -9.09 -10.43 2.86
CA ARG A 11 -7.62 -10.54 2.75
C ARG A 11 -7.21 -11.89 2.14
N ILE A 12 -7.78 -12.99 2.61
CA ILE A 12 -7.55 -14.33 2.03
C ILE A 12 -7.88 -14.35 0.53
N ARG A 13 -9.06 -13.82 0.16
CA ARG A 13 -9.49 -13.73 -1.24
C ARG A 13 -8.55 -12.86 -2.08
N LEU A 14 -8.08 -11.74 -1.55
CA LEU A 14 -7.12 -10.87 -2.20
C LEU A 14 -5.83 -11.63 -2.51
N TYR A 15 -5.19 -12.23 -1.49
CA TYR A 15 -3.93 -12.96 -1.67
C TYR A 15 -4.08 -14.17 -2.59
N ARG A 16 -5.20 -14.88 -2.52
CA ARG A 16 -5.48 -15.97 -3.47
C ARG A 16 -5.56 -15.47 -4.92
N LYS A 17 -6.28 -14.38 -5.15
CA LYS A 17 -6.44 -13.80 -6.49
C LYS A 17 -5.12 -13.24 -7.04
N THR A 18 -4.33 -12.56 -6.23
CA THR A 18 -3.01 -12.04 -6.64
C THR A 18 -2.05 -13.15 -7.04
N LYS A 19 -2.21 -14.35 -6.47
CA LYS A 19 -1.46 -15.55 -6.86
C LYS A 19 -2.09 -16.32 -8.02
N ASN A 20 -3.15 -15.80 -8.63
CA ASN A 20 -3.90 -16.44 -9.71
C ASN A 20 -4.42 -17.86 -9.36
N LEU A 21 -4.67 -18.13 -8.06
CA LEU A 21 -5.22 -19.39 -7.61
C LEU A 21 -6.73 -19.41 -7.76
N THR A 22 -7.27 -20.48 -8.37
CA THR A 22 -8.71 -20.72 -8.34
C THR A 22 -9.14 -21.11 -6.93
N ILE A 23 -10.44 -20.98 -6.63
CA ILE A 23 -10.95 -21.36 -5.32
C ILE A 23 -10.81 -22.87 -5.07
N GLU A 24 -10.91 -23.69 -6.13
CA GLU A 24 -10.70 -25.13 -6.10
C GLU A 24 -9.24 -25.50 -5.78
N THR A 25 -8.29 -24.89 -6.49
CA THR A 25 -6.87 -25.13 -6.27
C THR A 25 -6.47 -24.76 -4.84
N PHE A 26 -6.93 -23.60 -4.39
CA PHE A 26 -6.63 -23.13 -3.03
C PHE A 26 -7.28 -24.01 -1.96
N ALA A 27 -8.53 -24.46 -2.16
CA ALA A 27 -9.20 -25.40 -1.28
C ALA A 27 -8.43 -26.71 -1.13
N GLY A 28 -7.89 -27.23 -2.23
CA GLY A 28 -7.01 -28.40 -2.22
C GLY A 28 -5.74 -28.19 -1.38
N MET A 29 -5.10 -27.01 -1.51
CA MET A 29 -3.87 -26.67 -0.76
C MET A 29 -4.09 -26.64 0.75
N ILE A 30 -5.26 -26.23 1.23
CA ILE A 30 -5.58 -26.13 2.66
C ILE A 30 -6.47 -27.27 3.16
N HIS A 31 -6.64 -28.34 2.37
CA HIS A 31 -7.44 -29.52 2.67
C HIS A 31 -8.88 -29.21 3.13
N LYS A 32 -9.50 -28.24 2.49
CA LYS A 32 -10.91 -27.84 2.74
C LYS A 32 -11.73 -27.97 1.46
N SER A 33 -13.07 -27.97 1.61
CA SER A 33 -13.95 -27.93 0.46
C SER A 33 -14.01 -26.55 -0.19
N LYS A 34 -14.31 -26.46 -1.49
CA LYS A 34 -14.58 -25.20 -2.19
C LYS A 34 -15.65 -24.36 -1.45
N ALA A 35 -16.72 -25.02 -0.98
CA ALA A 35 -17.78 -24.34 -0.23
C ALA A 35 -17.28 -23.74 1.09
N THR A 36 -16.38 -24.43 1.80
CA THR A 36 -15.76 -23.94 3.03
C THR A 36 -14.90 -22.72 2.75
N VAL A 37 -14.05 -22.77 1.72
CA VAL A 37 -13.21 -21.62 1.33
C VAL A 37 -14.06 -20.43 0.92
N SER A 38 -15.13 -20.64 0.17
CA SER A 38 -16.06 -19.55 -0.19
C SER A 38 -16.66 -18.88 1.05
N LYS A 39 -17.05 -19.67 2.06
CA LYS A 39 -17.57 -19.15 3.33
C LYS A 39 -16.50 -18.40 4.12
N TYR A 40 -15.24 -18.85 4.12
CA TYR A 40 -14.13 -18.12 4.71
C TYR A 40 -13.91 -16.77 4.02
N GLU A 41 -13.85 -16.76 2.69
CA GLU A 41 -13.62 -15.52 1.92
C GLU A 41 -14.75 -14.50 2.04
N ASN A 42 -15.97 -14.94 2.34
CA ASN A 42 -17.12 -14.06 2.57
C ASN A 42 -17.29 -13.68 4.06
N GLY A 43 -16.52 -14.28 4.97
CA GLY A 43 -16.68 -14.07 6.41
C GLY A 43 -17.93 -14.72 7.02
N ASP A 44 -18.51 -15.71 6.33
CA ASP A 44 -19.73 -16.38 6.77
C ASP A 44 -19.49 -17.35 7.94
N ILE A 45 -18.26 -17.83 8.09
CA ILE A 45 -17.82 -18.71 9.18
C ILE A 45 -16.46 -18.27 9.71
N SER A 46 -16.24 -18.47 11.00
CA SER A 46 -14.95 -18.21 11.65
C SER A 46 -13.89 -19.22 11.21
N ILE A 47 -12.67 -18.76 11.15
CA ILE A 47 -11.48 -19.59 10.83
C ILE A 47 -10.80 -19.91 12.16
N ASP A 48 -10.55 -21.18 12.43
CA ASP A 48 -9.75 -21.58 13.58
C ASP A 48 -8.26 -21.25 13.35
N ILE A 49 -7.51 -21.16 14.45
CA ILE A 49 -6.12 -20.72 14.41
C ILE A 49 -5.25 -21.63 13.54
N GLU A 50 -5.40 -22.94 13.64
CA GLU A 50 -4.59 -23.89 12.87
C GLU A 50 -4.87 -23.77 11.36
N THR A 51 -6.15 -23.64 11.01
CA THR A 51 -6.57 -23.39 9.62
C THR A 51 -6.03 -22.04 9.12
N LEU A 52 -6.01 -21.01 9.96
CA LEU A 52 -5.48 -19.70 9.59
C LEU A 52 -3.97 -19.76 9.27
N PHE A 53 -3.19 -20.47 10.08
CA PHE A 53 -1.78 -20.71 9.80
C PHE A 53 -1.57 -21.50 8.50
N THR A 54 -2.37 -22.54 8.25
CA THR A 54 -2.35 -23.31 6.99
C THR A 54 -2.65 -22.44 5.79
N ILE A 55 -3.65 -21.56 5.89
CA ILE A 55 -4.01 -20.55 4.87
C ILE A 55 -2.83 -19.61 4.60
N ALA A 56 -2.23 -19.04 5.66
CA ALA A 56 -1.10 -18.13 5.53
C ALA A 56 0.10 -18.81 4.83
N GLN A 57 0.40 -20.04 5.20
CA GLN A 57 1.46 -20.84 4.58
C GLN A 57 1.16 -21.12 3.09
N ALA A 58 -0.06 -21.54 2.76
CA ALA A 58 -0.47 -21.81 1.37
C ALA A 58 -0.41 -20.55 0.51
N LEU A 59 -0.75 -19.39 1.10
CA LEU A 59 -0.67 -18.09 0.45
C LEU A 59 0.76 -17.50 0.50
N GLY A 60 1.71 -18.09 1.26
CA GLY A 60 3.07 -17.59 1.40
C GLY A 60 3.13 -16.18 1.98
N VAL A 61 2.27 -15.88 2.94
CA VAL A 61 2.21 -14.60 3.65
C VAL A 61 2.27 -14.84 5.16
N PRO A 62 2.84 -13.92 5.95
CA PRO A 62 2.78 -14.04 7.40
C PRO A 62 1.32 -13.87 7.90
N VAL A 63 0.97 -14.54 8.98
CA VAL A 63 -0.41 -14.58 9.52
C VAL A 63 -0.93 -13.18 9.86
N ASN A 64 -0.07 -12.30 10.39
CA ASN A 64 -0.46 -10.92 10.70
C ASN A 64 -1.02 -10.17 9.49
N GLN A 65 -0.60 -10.47 8.27
CA GLN A 65 -1.17 -9.87 7.07
C GLN A 65 -2.61 -10.33 6.78
N LEU A 66 -3.07 -11.41 7.37
CA LEU A 66 -4.44 -11.89 7.22
C LEU A 66 -5.36 -11.33 8.30
N ILE A 67 -4.85 -11.18 9.54
CA ILE A 67 -5.67 -10.84 10.73
C ILE A 67 -5.65 -9.37 11.11
N ASP A 68 -4.96 -8.54 10.35
CA ASP A 68 -4.80 -7.13 10.62
C ASP A 68 -6.14 -6.36 10.45
N TYR A 69 -6.93 -6.30 11.53
CA TYR A 69 -8.26 -5.69 11.59
C TYR A 69 -8.27 -4.56 12.63
N GLU A 70 -8.71 -3.38 12.21
CA GLU A 70 -9.02 -2.27 13.12
C GLU A 70 -10.52 -2.19 13.37
N GLU A 71 -10.94 -2.20 14.63
CA GLU A 71 -12.26 -1.68 14.97
C GLU A 71 -12.25 -0.16 14.76
N ILE A 72 -13.09 0.32 13.84
CA ILE A 72 -13.36 1.75 13.70
C ILE A 72 -14.20 2.15 14.94
N GLY A 73 -13.52 2.43 16.05
CA GLY A 73 -14.12 3.10 17.20
C GLY A 73 -14.38 4.55 16.80
N GLU A 74 -15.62 5.00 16.87
CA GLU A 74 -15.95 6.43 16.85
C GLU A 74 -15.30 7.10 18.08
N GLU A 75 -14.09 7.60 17.96
CA GLU A 75 -13.52 8.49 18.97
C GLU A 75 -14.11 9.89 18.79
N LYS A 76 -15.09 10.21 19.64
CA LYS A 76 -15.49 11.59 19.92
C LYS A 76 -14.34 12.28 20.63
N GLY A 77 -13.61 13.13 19.90
CA GLY A 77 -12.50 13.91 20.43
C GLY A 77 -12.97 14.93 21.45
N GLU A 78 -12.52 14.82 22.70
CA GLU A 78 -12.42 15.93 23.63
C GLU A 78 -11.04 16.60 23.53
N LYS A 79 -11.06 17.94 23.61
CA LYS A 79 -9.92 18.82 23.38
C LYS A 79 -8.81 18.62 24.41
N GLY A 80 -7.58 18.51 23.93
CA GLY A 80 -6.42 19.03 24.68
C GLY A 80 -5.48 18.01 25.30
N GLU A 81 -4.99 17.04 24.57
CA GLU A 81 -3.72 16.37 24.90
C GLU A 81 -2.86 16.23 23.64
N ILE A 82 -1.56 16.46 23.82
CA ILE A 82 -0.53 16.21 22.80
C ILE A 82 -0.67 14.73 22.41
N ILE A 83 -1.32 14.49 21.27
CA ILE A 83 -1.54 13.16 20.76
C ILE A 83 -0.15 12.59 20.44
N LYS A 84 0.37 11.76 21.33
CA LYS A 84 1.33 10.74 20.93
C LYS A 84 0.59 9.92 19.89
N HIS A 85 0.87 10.20 18.60
CA HIS A 85 0.37 9.36 17.51
C HIS A 85 0.81 7.93 17.83
N ASN A 86 -0.08 7.14 18.36
CA ASN A 86 0.01 5.70 18.33
C ASN A 86 0.08 5.33 16.85
N LEU A 87 1.29 5.03 16.38
CA LEU A 87 1.60 4.61 15.01
C LEU A 87 1.03 3.21 14.70
N SER A 88 -0.06 2.79 15.37
CA SER A 88 -0.55 1.42 15.28
C SER A 88 -0.95 1.02 13.88
N LYS A 89 -1.41 1.93 13.02
CA LYS A 89 -1.59 1.71 11.57
C LYS A 89 -1.72 3.03 10.86
N SER A 90 -0.80 3.32 9.97
CA SER A 90 -0.89 4.48 9.10
C SER A 90 -1.28 4.06 7.70
N LYS A 91 -2.29 4.72 7.17
CA LYS A 91 -2.70 4.58 5.78
C LYS A 91 -2.30 5.81 5.01
N TYR A 92 -1.67 5.61 3.85
CA TYR A 92 -1.29 6.68 2.94
C TYR A 92 -1.89 6.45 1.57
N TYR A 93 -2.30 7.53 0.92
CA TYR A 93 -2.74 7.56 -0.46
C TYR A 93 -1.63 8.14 -1.31
N MET A 94 -1.17 7.38 -2.29
CA MET A 94 -0.07 7.77 -3.16
C MET A 94 -0.58 8.00 -4.58
N TYR A 95 -0.25 9.17 -5.13
CA TYR A 95 -0.65 9.62 -6.45
C TYR A 95 0.56 9.90 -7.31
N PHE A 96 0.54 9.47 -8.57
CA PHE A 96 1.51 9.89 -9.57
C PHE A 96 0.84 10.03 -10.94
N TYR A 97 1.44 10.80 -11.83
CA TYR A 97 0.93 10.93 -13.19
C TYR A 97 1.47 9.83 -14.09
N ASP A 98 0.61 8.95 -14.61
CA ASP A 98 0.97 7.97 -15.64
C ASP A 98 0.77 8.59 -17.03
N GLY A 99 1.85 9.11 -17.60
CA GLY A 99 1.84 9.75 -18.92
C GLY A 99 1.45 8.81 -20.06
N ARG A 100 1.63 7.49 -19.89
CA ARG A 100 1.25 6.49 -20.90
C ARG A 100 -0.27 6.36 -21.02
N ARG A 101 -0.97 6.56 -19.91
CA ARG A 101 -2.43 6.50 -19.82
C ARG A 101 -3.09 7.86 -19.69
N SER A 102 -2.27 8.92 -19.64
CA SER A 102 -2.70 10.30 -19.47
C SER A 102 -3.64 10.54 -18.26
N ARG A 103 -3.40 9.82 -17.16
CA ARG A 103 -4.22 9.88 -15.95
C ARG A 103 -3.39 9.85 -14.67
N ILE A 104 -4.00 10.24 -13.57
CA ILE A 104 -3.47 10.04 -12.23
C ILE A 104 -3.60 8.55 -11.88
N ALA A 105 -2.51 7.94 -11.48
CA ALA A 105 -2.48 6.61 -10.90
C ALA A 105 -2.64 6.71 -9.39
N ARG A 106 -3.46 5.81 -8.81
CA ARG A 106 -3.85 5.78 -7.41
C ARG A 106 -3.33 4.52 -6.76
N ASN A 107 -2.73 4.67 -5.60
CA ASN A 107 -2.23 3.56 -4.80
C ASN A 107 -2.55 3.83 -3.33
N VAL A 108 -2.69 2.77 -2.55
CA VAL A 108 -2.82 2.84 -1.09
C VAL A 108 -1.66 2.11 -0.48
N ILE A 109 -1.04 2.71 0.53
CA ILE A 109 0.01 2.09 1.32
C ILE A 109 -0.52 1.95 2.75
N GLU A 110 -0.61 0.71 3.23
CA GLU A 110 -0.85 0.41 4.64
C GLU A 110 0.47 0.11 5.31
N VAL A 111 0.71 0.77 6.43
CA VAL A 111 1.89 0.55 7.27
C VAL A 111 1.43 -0.06 8.58
N GLN A 112 2.03 -1.17 8.96
CA GLN A 112 1.76 -1.90 10.19
C GLN A 112 2.86 -1.62 11.21
N ASP A 113 2.48 -1.58 12.47
CA ASP A 113 3.44 -1.37 13.56
C ASP A 113 4.43 -2.54 13.61
N GLY A 114 5.72 -2.22 13.53
CA GLY A 114 6.81 -3.20 13.51
C GLY A 114 7.52 -3.39 14.86
N GLY A 115 6.92 -2.87 15.94
CA GLY A 115 7.55 -2.80 17.26
C GLY A 115 8.45 -1.57 17.43
N GLU A 116 8.32 -0.90 18.54
CA GLU A 116 8.89 0.44 18.82
C GLU A 116 10.43 0.53 18.72
N ASP A 117 11.14 -0.60 18.79
CA ASP A 117 12.60 -0.61 18.90
C ASP A 117 13.38 -0.59 17.58
N SER A 118 12.76 -0.92 16.42
CA SER A 118 13.53 -1.12 15.18
C SER A 118 13.51 0.06 14.20
N GLY A 119 12.54 0.97 14.30
CA GLY A 119 12.30 2.04 13.31
C GLY A 119 11.96 1.50 11.90
N VAL A 120 11.67 0.19 11.80
CA VAL A 120 11.30 -0.49 10.56
C VAL A 120 9.88 -1.04 10.71
N PHE A 121 9.02 -0.67 9.79
CA PHE A 121 7.61 -1.04 9.79
C PHE A 121 7.31 -1.95 8.61
N SER A 122 6.43 -2.93 8.79
CA SER A 122 5.90 -3.70 7.66
C SER A 122 4.94 -2.83 6.86
N ALA A 123 4.98 -2.93 5.54
CA ALA A 123 4.12 -2.15 4.66
C ALA A 123 3.58 -2.98 3.50
N ASN A 124 2.32 -2.72 3.13
CA ASN A 124 1.69 -3.25 1.94
C ASN A 124 1.29 -2.11 1.02
N MET A 125 1.59 -2.23 -0.28
CA MET A 125 1.11 -1.26 -1.26
C MET A 125 0.15 -1.94 -2.25
N TYR A 126 -1.04 -1.40 -2.31
CA TYR A 126 -2.11 -1.78 -3.24
C TYR A 126 -2.06 -0.81 -4.42
N ALA A 127 -1.66 -1.31 -5.59
CA ALA A 127 -1.36 -0.46 -6.73
C ALA A 127 -2.33 -0.64 -7.91
N SER A 128 -2.37 0.38 -8.77
CA SER A 128 -3.22 0.44 -9.96
C SER A 128 -4.72 0.35 -9.62
N LEU A 129 -5.15 1.11 -8.64
CA LEU A 129 -6.52 1.15 -8.15
C LEU A 129 -7.43 1.93 -9.11
N GLU A 130 -8.64 1.42 -9.30
CA GLU A 130 -9.73 2.12 -9.96
C GLU A 130 -10.63 2.82 -8.93
N ASP A 131 -10.76 2.23 -7.75
CA ASP A 131 -11.54 2.74 -6.62
C ASP A 131 -10.72 2.66 -5.33
N LEU A 132 -10.57 3.79 -4.64
CA LEU A 132 -9.86 3.88 -3.36
C LEU A 132 -10.67 3.34 -2.19
N SER A 133 -12.00 3.29 -2.29
CA SER A 133 -12.87 2.74 -1.25
C SER A 133 -12.77 1.22 -1.15
N ASN A 134 -12.39 0.55 -2.25
CA ASN A 134 -12.22 -0.90 -2.33
C ASN A 134 -10.81 -1.27 -2.83
N TYR A 135 -9.77 -0.71 -2.19
CA TYR A 135 -8.38 -0.90 -2.61
C TYR A 135 -7.88 -2.35 -2.50
N TYR A 136 -8.57 -3.22 -1.78
CA TYR A 136 -8.27 -4.66 -1.77
C TYR A 136 -8.52 -5.34 -3.14
N GLN A 137 -9.24 -4.70 -4.06
CA GLN A 137 -9.37 -5.17 -5.45
C GLN A 137 -8.26 -4.63 -6.36
N CYS A 138 -7.06 -4.45 -5.82
CA CYS A 138 -5.92 -3.98 -6.58
C CYS A 138 -5.49 -4.97 -7.68
N LYS A 139 -4.85 -4.41 -8.73
CA LYS A 139 -4.24 -5.22 -9.80
C LYS A 139 -2.86 -5.74 -9.41
N LEU A 140 -2.14 -4.97 -8.59
CA LEU A 140 -0.79 -5.28 -8.15
C LEU A 140 -0.71 -5.09 -6.63
N LEU A 141 -0.15 -6.09 -5.96
CA LEU A 141 0.12 -6.06 -4.53
C LEU A 141 1.63 -6.16 -4.30
N TYR A 142 2.16 -5.21 -3.56
CA TYR A 142 3.54 -5.21 -3.10
C TYR A 142 3.58 -5.34 -1.58
N HIS A 143 4.53 -6.12 -1.11
CA HIS A 143 4.84 -6.22 0.31
C HIS A 143 6.27 -5.74 0.55
N GLY A 144 6.51 -5.13 1.70
CA GLY A 144 7.84 -4.64 2.01
C GLY A 144 7.94 -3.95 3.35
N THR A 145 8.83 -2.99 3.43
CA THR A 145 9.13 -2.26 4.66
C THR A 145 9.10 -0.75 4.44
N MET A 146 8.73 -0.04 5.49
CA MET A 146 8.91 1.40 5.64
C MET A 146 9.95 1.68 6.73
N ARG A 147 10.80 2.67 6.50
CA ARG A 147 11.66 3.27 7.53
C ARG A 147 11.36 4.75 7.60
N LYS A 148 11.06 5.23 8.80
CA LYS A 148 10.76 6.64 9.05
C LYS A 148 11.94 7.28 9.75
N GLY A 149 12.54 8.28 9.10
CA GLY A 149 13.48 9.22 9.71
C GLY A 149 12.83 10.59 9.88
N ASP A 150 13.60 11.52 10.47
CA ASP A 150 13.10 12.88 10.74
C ASP A 150 12.78 13.65 9.46
N THR A 151 13.64 13.54 8.44
CA THR A 151 13.52 14.27 7.18
C THR A 151 12.96 13.44 6.03
N PHE A 152 13.20 12.14 6.05
CA PHE A 152 12.82 11.24 4.96
C PHE A 152 12.13 9.99 5.47
N ILE A 153 11.19 9.52 4.66
CA ILE A 153 10.61 8.18 4.78
C ILE A 153 11.04 7.39 3.56
N ASN A 154 11.52 6.17 3.76
CA ASN A 154 11.79 5.28 2.65
C ASN A 154 10.93 4.02 2.70
N PHE A 155 10.63 3.49 1.53
CA PHE A 155 9.93 2.23 1.35
C PHE A 155 10.75 1.32 0.42
N ASN A 156 10.74 0.04 0.74
CA ASN A 156 11.31 -1.00 -0.10
C ASN A 156 10.24 -2.08 -0.29
N PHE A 157 9.73 -2.20 -1.50
CA PHE A 157 8.63 -3.09 -1.85
C PHE A 157 9.05 -4.16 -2.84
N GLU A 158 8.45 -5.34 -2.72
CA GLU A 158 8.57 -6.46 -3.65
C GLU A 158 7.18 -6.88 -4.13
N ASN A 159 7.02 -7.06 -5.44
CA ASN A 159 5.77 -7.52 -6.03
C ASN A 159 5.50 -8.98 -5.61
N GLN A 160 4.29 -9.25 -5.12
CA GLN A 160 3.92 -10.58 -4.64
C GLN A 160 3.83 -11.65 -5.74
N ASN A 161 3.60 -11.21 -6.98
CA ASN A 161 3.51 -12.12 -8.14
C ASN A 161 4.83 -12.23 -8.92
N ASN A 162 5.71 -11.23 -8.81
CA ASN A 162 6.97 -11.18 -9.53
C ASN A 162 8.08 -10.60 -8.64
N LYS A 163 8.82 -11.45 -7.97
CA LYS A 163 9.86 -11.04 -7.00
C LYS A 163 11.03 -10.27 -7.59
N VAL A 164 11.22 -10.29 -8.90
CA VAL A 164 12.20 -9.46 -9.60
C VAL A 164 11.75 -8.00 -9.64
N GLU A 165 10.46 -7.77 -9.62
CA GLU A 165 9.87 -6.43 -9.65
C GLU A 165 9.90 -5.84 -8.23
N ARG A 166 10.86 -4.95 -8.01
CA ARG A 166 11.05 -4.20 -6.77
C ARG A 166 10.80 -2.73 -6.99
N MET A 167 10.42 -2.06 -5.93
CA MET A 167 10.13 -0.63 -5.91
C MET A 167 10.79 -0.01 -4.70
N PHE A 168 11.59 1.03 -4.92
CA PHE A 168 12.24 1.83 -3.90
C PHE A 168 11.67 3.24 -3.93
N MET A 169 11.26 3.74 -2.79
CA MET A 169 10.66 5.07 -2.69
C MET A 169 11.32 5.86 -1.57
N TYR A 170 11.54 7.15 -1.83
CA TYR A 170 11.88 8.14 -0.83
C TYR A 170 10.86 9.26 -0.87
N ALA A 171 10.28 9.59 0.28
CA ALA A 171 9.39 10.73 0.48
C ALA A 171 10.03 11.72 1.45
N ILE A 172 9.86 13.01 1.18
CA ILE A 172 10.29 14.09 2.07
C ILE A 172 9.25 14.20 3.18
N ASN A 173 9.66 13.97 4.42
CA ASN A 173 8.82 14.09 5.60
C ASN A 173 8.78 15.55 6.07
N SER A 174 7.95 16.36 5.39
CA SER A 174 7.82 17.78 5.74
C SER A 174 6.83 17.96 6.89
N PHE A 175 7.31 18.37 8.05
CA PHE A 175 6.48 18.65 9.22
C PHE A 175 5.49 19.82 9.00
N ASN A 176 5.72 20.67 8.01
CA ASN A 176 4.97 21.92 7.78
C ASN A 176 3.88 21.81 6.70
N ASN A 177 3.80 20.73 5.95
CA ASN A 177 2.95 20.63 4.74
C ASN A 177 1.63 19.87 4.95
N GLY A 178 1.04 19.91 6.15
CA GLY A 178 -0.28 19.30 6.38
C GLY A 178 -0.39 17.82 6.00
N GLY A 179 0.67 17.04 6.22
CA GLY A 179 0.70 15.61 5.90
C GLY A 179 0.94 15.27 4.42
N ARG A 180 1.35 16.25 3.59
CA ARG A 180 1.75 16.02 2.19
C ARG A 180 3.23 15.69 2.11
N MET A 181 3.57 14.65 1.34
CA MET A 181 4.93 14.18 1.17
C MET A 181 5.22 13.99 -0.32
N ASP A 182 6.11 14.82 -0.85
CA ASP A 182 6.62 14.67 -2.20
C ASP A 182 7.78 13.66 -2.22
N GLY A 183 7.86 12.85 -3.28
CA GLY A 183 8.89 11.83 -3.33
C GLY A 183 9.21 11.30 -4.71
N LEU A 184 10.24 10.45 -4.75
CA LEU A 184 10.68 9.71 -5.92
C LEU A 184 10.50 8.21 -5.72
N CYS A 185 9.99 7.57 -6.76
CA CYS A 185 9.87 6.12 -6.87
C CYS A 185 10.75 5.61 -8.00
N CYS A 186 11.57 4.61 -7.71
CA CYS A 186 12.37 3.86 -8.69
C CYS A 186 11.82 2.43 -8.77
N CYS A 187 11.42 2.00 -9.97
CA CYS A 187 10.82 0.70 -10.20
C CYS A 187 10.98 0.23 -11.65
N LEU A 188 10.35 -0.87 -12.01
CA LEU A 188 10.13 -1.27 -13.40
C LEU A 188 8.81 -0.71 -13.91
N SER A 189 8.81 -0.07 -15.08
CA SER A 189 7.57 0.26 -15.79
C SER A 189 6.95 -1.01 -16.38
N THR A 190 5.62 -1.01 -16.58
CA THR A 190 4.92 -2.22 -17.04
C THR A 190 4.85 -2.37 -18.56
N GLN A 191 4.82 -1.28 -19.31
CA GLN A 191 4.72 -1.29 -20.78
C GLN A 191 5.34 -0.01 -21.37
N PRO A 192 6.54 -0.08 -21.97
CA PRO A 192 7.46 -1.21 -22.00
C PRO A 192 8.06 -1.52 -20.63
N ILE A 193 8.61 -2.73 -20.42
CA ILE A 193 9.31 -3.07 -19.18
C ILE A 193 10.70 -2.45 -19.22
N LEU A 194 10.86 -1.35 -18.51
CA LEU A 194 12.11 -0.59 -18.42
C LEU A 194 12.33 -0.09 -16.98
N PRO A 195 13.58 0.06 -16.54
CA PRO A 195 13.85 0.81 -15.31
C PRO A 195 13.30 2.23 -15.45
N ALA A 196 12.53 2.65 -14.47
CA ALA A 196 11.86 3.94 -14.48
C ALA A 196 11.95 4.63 -13.11
N CYS A 197 11.99 5.96 -13.15
CA CYS A 197 11.89 6.78 -11.96
C CYS A 197 10.82 7.84 -12.20
N PHE A 198 9.93 8.06 -11.24
CA PHE A 198 8.87 9.06 -11.33
C PHE A 198 8.62 9.72 -9.97
N LYS A 199 8.17 10.97 -10.01
CA LYS A 199 7.75 11.68 -8.81
C LYS A 199 6.35 11.27 -8.40
N PHE A 200 6.09 11.29 -7.10
CA PHE A 200 4.78 11.01 -6.53
C PHE A 200 4.46 12.00 -5.41
N LEU A 201 3.18 12.09 -5.09
CA LEU A 201 2.65 12.74 -3.90
C LEU A 201 2.02 11.67 -3.01
N MET A 202 2.33 11.69 -1.72
CA MET A 202 1.73 10.83 -0.71
C MET A 202 1.07 11.68 0.37
N VAL A 203 -0.13 11.29 0.80
CA VAL A 203 -0.95 12.02 1.78
C VAL A 203 -1.71 11.05 2.69
N SER A 204 -2.16 11.54 3.85
CA SER A 204 -2.98 10.75 4.80
C SER A 204 -4.45 10.66 4.38
N ASP A 205 -4.95 11.64 3.65
CA ASP A 205 -6.36 11.73 3.25
C ASP A 205 -6.53 11.61 1.74
N ILE A 206 -7.70 11.16 1.30
CA ILE A 206 -8.01 11.07 -0.13
C ILE A 206 -8.09 12.47 -0.72
N LEU A 207 -7.36 12.70 -1.82
CA LEU A 207 -7.42 13.93 -2.58
C LEU A 207 -8.45 13.84 -3.71
N GLU A 208 -9.14 14.95 -3.96
CA GLU A 208 -9.91 15.14 -5.18
C GLU A 208 -8.98 15.32 -6.38
N GLU A 209 -9.28 14.64 -7.48
CA GLU A 209 -8.49 14.71 -8.70
C GLU A 209 -8.84 15.95 -9.50
N THR A 210 -8.14 17.03 -9.21
CA THR A 210 -8.24 18.30 -9.92
C THR A 210 -7.19 18.41 -11.03
N ASP A 211 -7.41 19.29 -11.99
CA ASP A 211 -6.40 19.63 -13.01
C ASP A 211 -5.13 20.20 -12.36
N ASP A 212 -5.24 20.95 -11.25
CA ASP A 212 -4.09 21.42 -10.48
C ASP A 212 -3.24 20.28 -9.91
N LEU A 213 -3.88 19.28 -9.30
CA LEU A 213 -3.18 18.08 -8.83
C LEU A 213 -2.47 17.36 -9.98
N LYS A 214 -3.16 17.23 -11.13
CA LYS A 214 -2.59 16.59 -12.32
C LYS A 214 -1.36 17.33 -12.83
N GLU A 215 -1.41 18.67 -12.90
CA GLU A 215 -0.25 19.46 -13.34
C GLU A 215 0.92 19.38 -12.34
N LYS A 216 0.65 19.37 -11.03
CA LYS A 216 1.69 19.17 -10.00
C LYS A 216 2.38 17.82 -10.10
N LEU A 217 1.67 16.77 -10.46
CA LEU A 217 2.21 15.42 -10.60
C LEU A 217 3.00 15.21 -11.91
N LYS A 218 2.82 16.05 -12.92
CA LYS A 218 3.59 15.99 -14.16
C LYS A 218 5.02 16.49 -13.96
N VAL A 219 5.93 15.98 -14.79
CA VAL A 219 7.29 16.53 -14.89
C VAL A 219 7.22 17.96 -15.44
N SER A 220 7.62 18.93 -14.65
CA SER A 220 7.60 20.35 -14.98
C SER A 220 8.81 20.78 -15.79
N LYS A 221 8.76 22.01 -16.33
CA LYS A 221 9.95 22.61 -16.98
C LYS A 221 11.11 22.79 -15.98
N GLU A 222 10.79 23.08 -14.72
CA GLU A 222 11.79 23.23 -13.66
C GLU A 222 12.44 21.87 -13.32
N ASP A 223 11.67 20.78 -13.23
CA ASP A 223 12.21 19.45 -13.04
C ASP A 223 13.22 19.10 -14.15
N ILE A 224 12.88 19.43 -15.40
CA ILE A 224 13.78 19.22 -16.55
C ILE A 224 15.04 20.09 -16.44
N ARG A 225 14.92 21.34 -16.00
CA ARG A 225 16.03 22.25 -15.79
C ARG A 225 16.99 21.71 -14.73
N LEU A 226 16.46 21.26 -13.61
CA LEU A 226 17.24 20.65 -12.54
C LEU A 226 17.90 19.34 -12.97
N LEU A 227 17.15 18.47 -13.66
CA LEU A 227 17.70 17.24 -14.23
C LEU A 227 18.92 17.52 -15.10
N LYS A 228 18.84 18.49 -16.02
CA LYS A 228 19.97 18.88 -16.89
C LYS A 228 21.14 19.50 -16.12
N LYS A 229 20.86 20.31 -15.10
CA LYS A 229 21.88 20.98 -14.30
C LYS A 229 22.65 20.00 -13.40
N MET A 230 21.93 19.10 -12.76
CA MET A 230 22.50 18.18 -11.77
C MET A 230 22.84 16.80 -12.33
N ASN A 231 22.43 16.53 -13.56
CA ASN A 231 22.49 15.20 -14.19
C ASN A 231 21.85 14.09 -13.35
N MET A 232 20.79 14.43 -12.60
CA MET A 232 20.00 13.51 -11.79
C MET A 232 18.56 14.00 -11.65
N PHE A 233 17.60 13.07 -11.53
CA PHE A 233 16.21 13.43 -11.26
C PHE A 233 16.03 13.65 -9.76
N VAL A 234 15.62 14.85 -9.37
CA VAL A 234 15.42 15.26 -7.98
C VAL A 234 14.02 15.80 -7.77
N VAL A 235 13.48 15.63 -6.58
CA VAL A 235 12.26 16.30 -6.09
C VAL A 235 12.67 17.20 -4.95
N SER A 236 12.27 18.46 -5.00
CA SER A 236 12.40 19.40 -3.91
C SER A 236 11.06 19.59 -3.22
N ASP A 237 11.10 19.85 -1.92
CA ASP A 237 9.93 20.29 -1.17
C ASP A 237 9.58 21.71 -1.69
N HIS A 238 8.53 21.79 -2.49
CA HIS A 238 7.99 23.08 -2.92
C HIS A 238 6.99 23.55 -1.86
N ALA A 239 7.53 24.18 -0.81
CA ALA A 239 6.72 24.95 0.13
C ALA A 239 6.06 26.15 -0.56
#